data_14fdad3fcee7b7f5755f474a948c852f
#
_entry.id   14fdad3fcee7b7f5755f474a948c852f
#
_cell.length_a   1.000
_cell.length_b   1.000
_cell.length_c   1.000
_cell.angle_alpha   90.00
_cell.angle_beta   90.00
_cell.angle_gamma   90.00
#
_symmetry.space_group_name_H-M   'P 1'
#
loop_
_entity.id
_entity.type
_entity.pdbx_description
1 polymer ?
#
loop_
_entity_poly.entity_id
_entity_poly.type
_entity_poly.pdbx_seq_one_letter_code
_entity_poly.pdbx_strand_id
1 'polypeptide(L)'
;MHTSTMRRSARAGLALVTSAFLLASCQNPDSRPEEETSAATPESSAPQSATSSTSATTEETTETSAAEHEGPRATAEGHVVVLSTGGTIASTHDKTGAVVPTVTGSKLVEPLSGTFDKDKLTLEVKDIAKLDSSAMTLDDTDTIIEAVNKELQRDDVDGVVVTHGTDSMEETAIAVDTFQDSDKPVALTGAMRPFDDPDPDGPENLALAVKTVTDPSNKGRGTFIVFADHVIPARGAFKSDTTEADGFANNNGKKQPQRPKALKHQPLGNTRVDIIAAYPGAPADLIQRSLDSGAEGIVIEGMGAGNIGDELAQVAKAAAKKVPVVLTTRVDHGPVEGIYGGAGGGATLADAGVISSGTLRAPQARMLLAAAITTGTDAEDLFAHAE
;
A
#
# COMPACT_ATOMS: atom_id res chain seq x y z
N MET A 1 69.04 -14.48 -14.70
CA MET A 1 69.55 -14.83 -13.38
C MET A 1 68.30 -15.00 -12.53
N HIS A 2 67.90 -16.20 -12.39
CA HIS A 2 67.99 -17.16 -11.27
C HIS A 2 67.27 -16.63 -10.02
N THR A 3 66.27 -17.21 -9.68
CA THR A 3 65.81 -18.40 -8.91
C THR A 3 65.12 -17.88 -7.65
N SER A 4 64.11 -18.41 -7.04
CA SER A 4 63.71 -19.78 -6.77
C SER A 4 62.39 -19.81 -5.98
N THR A 5 61.59 -20.71 -6.37
CA THR A 5 60.49 -21.42 -5.69
C THR A 5 60.65 -21.64 -4.17
N MET A 6 59.56 -21.50 -3.41
CA MET A 6 59.25 -22.46 -2.33
C MET A 6 57.75 -22.51 -2.00
N ARG A 7 57.16 -23.68 -2.31
CA ARG A 7 55.90 -24.18 -1.80
C ARG A 7 56.08 -24.63 -0.35
N ARG A 8 55.09 -24.35 0.51
CA ARG A 8 54.81 -25.19 1.69
C ARG A 8 53.30 -25.40 1.88
N SER A 9 52.93 -26.66 1.71
CA SER A 9 51.68 -27.27 2.10
C SER A 9 51.67 -27.48 3.62
N ALA A 10 50.55 -27.28 4.27
CA ALA A 10 50.22 -27.88 5.57
C ALA A 10 48.72 -28.13 5.67
N ARG A 11 48.42 -29.30 5.70
CA ARG A 11 47.49 -30.33 6.16
C ARG A 11 46.36 -29.87 7.04
N ALA A 12 45.20 -30.47 6.65
CA ALA A 12 43.96 -30.58 7.33
C ALA A 12 44.08 -31.17 8.75
N GLY A 13 43.32 -30.65 9.69
CA GLY A 13 43.03 -31.23 10.95
C GLY A 13 41.49 -31.21 11.17
N LEU A 14 40.90 -32.38 10.95
CA LEU A 14 39.48 -32.71 11.21
C LEU A 14 39.36 -33.05 12.69
N ALA A 15 38.63 -32.27 13.46
CA ALA A 15 38.23 -32.62 14.84
C ALA A 15 36.73 -32.87 14.86
N LEU A 16 36.38 -34.14 14.96
CA LEU A 16 35.05 -34.65 15.35
C LEU A 16 34.83 -34.39 16.81
N VAL A 17 33.77 -33.69 17.17
CA VAL A 17 33.25 -33.66 18.54
C VAL A 17 31.83 -34.26 18.53
N THR A 18 31.78 -35.49 19.00
CA THR A 18 30.55 -36.19 19.36
C THR A 18 30.06 -35.66 20.69
N SER A 19 28.87 -35.10 20.75
CA SER A 19 28.16 -34.81 21.99
C SER A 19 26.92 -35.68 22.12
N ALA A 20 26.93 -36.46 23.21
CA ALA A 20 25.90 -37.39 23.56
C ALA A 20 24.63 -36.72 24.09
N PHE A 21 23.49 -37.24 23.66
CA PHE A 21 22.17 -36.94 24.19
C PHE A 21 22.03 -37.56 25.59
N LEU A 22 21.65 -36.75 26.56
CA LEU A 22 21.09 -37.20 27.83
C LEU A 22 19.62 -36.82 27.89
N LEU A 23 18.79 -37.84 27.77
CA LEU A 23 17.36 -37.81 28.07
C LEU A 23 17.20 -37.82 29.59
N ALA A 24 16.59 -36.82 30.18
CA ALA A 24 16.05 -36.87 31.51
C ALA A 24 14.53 -36.72 31.46
N SER A 25 13.88 -37.85 31.70
CA SER A 25 12.46 -37.98 32.01
C SER A 25 12.25 -37.53 33.47
N CYS A 26 11.27 -36.67 33.73
CA CYS A 26 10.71 -36.51 35.08
C CYS A 26 9.20 -36.46 35.01
N GLN A 27 8.63 -37.37 35.74
CA GLN A 27 7.22 -37.68 35.97
C GLN A 27 6.50 -36.59 36.75
N ASN A 28 5.20 -36.50 36.46
CA ASN A 28 4.16 -35.78 37.18
C ASN A 28 3.77 -36.54 38.45
N PRO A 29 3.36 -35.89 39.52
CA PRO A 29 2.26 -36.44 40.32
C PRO A 29 1.11 -35.47 40.53
N ASP A 30 -0.06 -36.08 40.40
CA ASP A 30 -1.41 -35.66 40.77
C ASP A 30 -1.55 -34.99 42.13
N SER A 31 -2.53 -34.06 42.21
CA SER A 31 -3.64 -34.14 43.17
C SER A 31 -4.60 -32.98 43.03
N ARG A 32 -5.84 -33.31 42.66
CA ARG A 32 -7.05 -32.50 42.90
C ARG A 32 -7.37 -32.46 44.40
N PRO A 33 -8.22 -31.50 44.87
CA PRO A 33 -9.63 -31.84 45.04
C PRO A 33 -10.61 -30.82 44.47
N GLU A 34 -11.76 -31.36 44.11
CA GLU A 34 -13.04 -30.73 43.72
C GLU A 34 -13.66 -29.98 44.88
N GLU A 35 -14.31 -28.87 44.62
CA GLU A 35 -15.44 -28.39 45.40
C GLU A 35 -16.51 -27.83 44.46
N GLU A 36 -17.66 -28.49 44.49
CA GLU A 36 -18.91 -28.10 43.93
C GLU A 36 -19.50 -26.88 44.66
N THR A 37 -20.15 -25.99 43.95
CA THR A 37 -21.49 -25.45 44.31
C THR A 37 -22.04 -24.62 43.15
N SER A 38 -23.09 -25.15 42.59
CA SER A 38 -24.48 -24.70 42.59
C SER A 38 -24.84 -23.52 41.68
N ALA A 39 -25.63 -23.90 40.70
CA ALA A 39 -26.58 -23.28 39.84
C ALA A 39 -27.26 -21.96 40.28
N ALA A 40 -27.43 -21.04 39.32
CA ALA A 40 -28.64 -20.26 39.15
C ALA A 40 -28.73 -19.72 37.73
N THR A 41 -29.64 -20.26 36.96
CA THR A 41 -30.22 -19.68 35.75
C THR A 41 -31.25 -18.61 36.16
N PRO A 42 -31.50 -17.60 35.35
CA PRO A 42 -32.89 -17.20 35.10
C PRO A 42 -33.24 -17.20 33.61
N GLU A 43 -34.42 -17.72 33.42
CA GLU A 43 -35.25 -17.80 32.22
C GLU A 43 -35.48 -16.47 31.49
N SER A 44 -35.49 -16.57 30.17
CA SER A 44 -36.60 -16.37 29.24
C SER A 44 -37.61 -15.25 29.53
N SER A 45 -37.71 -14.32 28.59
CA SER A 45 -39.00 -13.82 28.15
C SER A 45 -38.89 -13.21 26.74
N ALA A 46 -39.41 -13.95 25.76
CA ALA A 46 -39.90 -13.39 24.50
C ALA A 46 -41.29 -12.81 24.71
N PRO A 47 -41.75 -11.89 23.88
CA PRO A 47 -43.15 -11.81 23.54
C PRO A 47 -43.43 -12.12 22.07
N GLN A 48 -44.44 -12.94 21.91
CA GLN A 48 -45.09 -13.36 20.69
C GLN A 48 -46.03 -12.28 20.10
N SER A 49 -46.12 -12.31 18.77
CA SER A 49 -47.34 -12.31 17.94
C SER A 49 -48.27 -11.09 17.87
N ALA A 50 -48.48 -10.64 16.64
CA ALA A 50 -49.79 -10.41 16.07
C ALA A 50 -49.76 -10.49 14.55
N THR A 51 -50.22 -11.55 13.99
CA THR A 51 -51.38 -11.84 13.12
C THR A 51 -51.63 -10.94 11.90
N SER A 52 -51.42 -11.56 10.76
CA SER A 52 -52.25 -11.77 9.56
C SER A 52 -53.12 -10.64 9.02
N SER A 53 -52.94 -10.39 7.73
CA SER A 53 -54.07 -10.37 6.80
C SER A 53 -53.64 -10.72 5.38
N THR A 54 -54.25 -11.75 4.87
CA THR A 54 -54.24 -12.28 3.52
C THR A 54 -55.03 -11.35 2.59
N SER A 55 -54.46 -11.03 1.43
CA SER A 55 -55.27 -10.66 0.26
C SER A 55 -54.60 -11.23 -0.98
N ALA A 56 -55.25 -12.18 -1.56
CA ALA A 56 -54.98 -12.71 -2.89
C ALA A 56 -55.45 -11.71 -3.94
N THR A 57 -54.64 -11.46 -4.96
CA THR A 57 -55.13 -10.92 -6.23
C THR A 57 -54.23 -11.38 -7.35
N THR A 58 -54.70 -12.29 -8.15
CA THR A 58 -54.70 -12.48 -9.60
C THR A 58 -53.37 -12.23 -10.35
N GLU A 59 -52.85 -13.35 -10.90
CA GLU A 59 -51.89 -13.40 -12.00
C GLU A 59 -52.42 -12.66 -13.22
N GLU A 60 -51.67 -11.71 -13.69
CA GLU A 60 -51.76 -11.19 -15.06
C GLU A 60 -50.39 -11.31 -15.69
N THR A 61 -50.24 -12.34 -16.51
CA THR A 61 -49.06 -12.58 -17.38
C THR A 61 -48.99 -11.49 -18.42
N THR A 62 -48.06 -10.57 -18.27
CA THR A 62 -47.67 -9.65 -19.32
C THR A 62 -46.23 -9.99 -19.71
N GLU A 63 -46.05 -10.63 -20.86
CA GLU A 63 -44.77 -10.68 -21.57
C GLU A 63 -44.33 -9.25 -21.83
N THR A 64 -43.36 -8.78 -21.11
CA THR A 64 -42.69 -7.51 -21.41
C THR A 64 -41.33 -7.82 -21.95
N SER A 65 -41.18 -7.58 -23.25
CA SER A 65 -39.93 -7.40 -23.99
C SER A 65 -38.87 -6.79 -23.10
N ALA A 66 -37.71 -7.44 -23.04
CA ALA A 66 -36.47 -6.89 -22.46
C ALA A 66 -36.08 -5.65 -23.26
N ALA A 67 -36.55 -4.49 -22.83
CA ALA A 67 -35.97 -3.21 -23.19
C ALA A 67 -34.68 -3.11 -22.36
N GLU A 68 -33.54 -3.16 -23.03
CA GLU A 68 -32.26 -2.79 -22.45
C GLU A 68 -32.42 -1.40 -21.81
N HIS A 69 -32.38 -1.33 -20.50
CA HIS A 69 -32.31 -0.08 -19.78
C HIS A 69 -30.87 0.45 -20.01
N GLU A 70 -30.67 1.19 -21.10
CA GLU A 70 -29.55 2.11 -21.19
C GLU A 70 -29.75 3.18 -20.10
N GLY A 71 -29.19 2.97 -18.93
CA GLY A 71 -28.99 4.04 -17.94
C GLY A 71 -28.18 5.18 -18.59
N PRO A 72 -28.24 6.41 -18.08
CA PRO A 72 -27.49 7.52 -18.65
C PRO A 72 -26.01 7.14 -18.71
N ARG A 73 -25.43 7.07 -19.93
CA ARG A 73 -24.01 6.82 -20.14
C ARG A 73 -23.22 7.84 -19.34
N ALA A 74 -22.18 7.38 -18.65
CA ALA A 74 -21.33 8.24 -17.86
C ALA A 74 -20.68 9.29 -18.76
N THR A 75 -20.74 10.55 -18.36
CA THR A 75 -20.11 11.66 -19.09
C THR A 75 -18.62 11.69 -18.75
N ALA A 76 -17.80 11.02 -19.56
CA ALA A 76 -16.36 11.21 -19.58
C ALA A 76 -16.00 11.63 -21.01
N GLU A 77 -15.21 12.69 -21.16
CA GLU A 77 -14.80 13.23 -22.45
C GLU A 77 -13.29 13.46 -22.43
N GLY A 78 -12.60 13.19 -23.56
CA GLY A 78 -11.17 13.42 -23.70
C GLY A 78 -10.37 12.19 -24.13
N HIS A 79 -9.07 12.22 -23.87
CA HIS A 79 -8.15 11.14 -24.18
C HIS A 79 -7.45 10.65 -22.90
N VAL A 80 -7.68 9.41 -22.54
CA VAL A 80 -7.10 8.76 -21.36
C VAL A 80 -6.15 7.65 -21.79
N VAL A 81 -4.94 7.65 -21.23
CA VAL A 81 -4.00 6.54 -21.40
C VAL A 81 -4.11 5.61 -20.20
N VAL A 82 -4.37 4.33 -20.47
CA VAL A 82 -4.39 3.26 -19.47
C VAL A 82 -3.07 2.50 -19.54
N LEU A 83 -2.27 2.61 -18.48
CA LEU A 83 -1.00 1.87 -18.31
C LEU A 83 -1.28 0.61 -17.50
N SER A 84 -1.11 -0.56 -18.11
CA SER A 84 -1.31 -1.84 -17.46
C SER A 84 0.00 -2.36 -16.88
N THR A 85 0.02 -2.65 -15.56
CA THR A 85 1.22 -3.16 -14.86
C THR A 85 1.03 -4.57 -14.29
N GLY A 86 -0.17 -5.14 -14.36
CA GLY A 86 -0.48 -6.45 -13.76
C GLY A 86 -1.46 -6.36 -12.58
N GLY A 87 -1.21 -7.13 -11.54
CA GLY A 87 -2.07 -7.22 -10.34
C GLY A 87 -3.30 -8.10 -10.52
N THR A 88 -4.12 -8.23 -9.47
CA THR A 88 -5.33 -9.06 -9.43
C THR A 88 -6.33 -8.69 -10.52
N ILE A 89 -6.48 -7.41 -10.84
CA ILE A 89 -7.36 -6.91 -11.92
C ILE A 89 -7.02 -7.55 -13.29
N ALA A 90 -5.74 -7.89 -13.52
CA ALA A 90 -5.23 -8.50 -14.75
C ALA A 90 -4.96 -10.00 -14.59
N SER A 91 -5.52 -10.64 -13.57
CA SER A 91 -5.25 -12.05 -13.23
C SER A 91 -6.48 -12.92 -13.39
N THR A 92 -6.26 -14.21 -13.64
CA THR A 92 -7.28 -15.25 -13.65
C THR A 92 -6.81 -16.46 -12.85
N HIS A 93 -7.73 -17.33 -12.48
CA HIS A 93 -7.38 -18.59 -11.86
C HIS A 93 -6.72 -19.54 -12.85
N ASP A 94 -5.62 -20.15 -12.45
CA ASP A 94 -5.01 -21.26 -13.19
C ASP A 94 -5.69 -22.59 -12.87
N LYS A 95 -5.18 -23.68 -13.44
CA LYS A 95 -5.73 -25.05 -13.23
C LYS A 95 -5.63 -25.56 -11.79
N THR A 96 -4.80 -24.91 -10.96
CA THR A 96 -4.63 -25.24 -9.53
C THR A 96 -5.49 -24.37 -8.63
N GLY A 97 -6.16 -23.35 -9.18
CA GLY A 97 -6.92 -22.34 -8.46
C GLY A 97 -6.05 -21.18 -7.96
N ALA A 98 -4.78 -21.10 -8.37
CA ALA A 98 -3.93 -19.96 -8.05
C ALA A 98 -4.22 -18.78 -9.00
N VAL A 99 -4.23 -17.56 -8.45
CA VAL A 99 -4.45 -16.34 -9.21
C VAL A 99 -3.13 -15.93 -9.88
N VAL A 100 -3.13 -15.83 -11.22
CA VAL A 100 -1.93 -15.51 -12.01
C VAL A 100 -2.22 -14.44 -13.06
N PRO A 101 -1.29 -13.49 -13.34
CA PRO A 101 -1.49 -12.43 -14.31
C PRO A 101 -1.50 -12.98 -15.75
N THR A 102 -2.67 -12.96 -16.38
CA THR A 102 -2.90 -13.53 -17.71
C THR A 102 -3.57 -12.54 -18.68
N VAL A 103 -4.22 -11.49 -18.15
CA VAL A 103 -5.05 -10.57 -18.92
C VAL A 103 -4.21 -9.38 -19.41
N THR A 104 -4.38 -9.03 -20.69
CA THR A 104 -3.75 -7.83 -21.25
C THR A 104 -4.55 -6.56 -20.93
N GLY A 105 -3.90 -5.41 -20.92
CA GLY A 105 -4.57 -4.13 -20.70
C GLY A 105 -5.72 -3.87 -21.69
N SER A 106 -5.55 -4.24 -22.97
CA SER A 106 -6.62 -4.12 -23.98
C SER A 106 -7.88 -4.91 -23.58
N LYS A 107 -7.71 -6.09 -22.98
CA LYS A 107 -8.84 -6.89 -22.51
C LYS A 107 -9.48 -6.32 -21.25
N LEU A 108 -8.71 -5.61 -20.40
CA LEU A 108 -9.24 -4.93 -19.21
C LEU A 108 -10.21 -3.81 -19.55
N VAL A 109 -10.03 -3.13 -20.70
CA VAL A 109 -10.90 -2.02 -21.11
C VAL A 109 -12.10 -2.47 -21.94
N GLU A 110 -12.15 -3.72 -22.43
CA GLU A 110 -13.30 -4.24 -23.20
C GLU A 110 -14.65 -4.08 -22.48
N PRO A 111 -14.78 -4.36 -21.17
CA PRO A 111 -16.04 -4.15 -20.44
C PRO A 111 -16.52 -2.70 -20.45
N LEU A 112 -15.61 -1.73 -20.61
CA LEU A 112 -15.94 -0.31 -20.66
C LEU A 112 -16.55 0.15 -21.99
N SER A 113 -16.55 -0.71 -23.00
CA SER A 113 -16.99 -0.36 -24.37
C SER A 113 -18.46 0.06 -24.48
N GLY A 114 -19.31 -0.33 -23.50
CA GLY A 114 -20.71 0.10 -23.38
C GLY A 114 -20.93 1.22 -22.37
N THR A 115 -19.94 1.54 -21.54
CA THR A 115 -20.05 2.48 -20.42
C THR A 115 -19.87 3.92 -20.89
N PHE A 116 -18.98 4.17 -21.85
CA PHE A 116 -18.62 5.48 -22.33
C PHE A 116 -19.01 5.70 -23.81
N ASP A 117 -19.23 6.97 -24.16
CA ASP A 117 -19.46 7.40 -25.54
C ASP A 117 -18.12 7.40 -26.28
N LYS A 118 -17.98 6.52 -27.28
CA LYS A 118 -16.75 6.37 -28.10
C LYS A 118 -16.43 7.59 -28.97
N ASP A 119 -17.42 8.43 -29.23
CA ASP A 119 -17.22 9.64 -30.01
C ASP A 119 -16.66 10.79 -29.14
N LYS A 120 -16.72 10.62 -27.81
CA LYS A 120 -16.28 11.62 -26.82
C LYS A 120 -15.06 11.22 -26.03
N LEU A 121 -14.84 9.92 -25.81
CA LEU A 121 -13.75 9.40 -25.03
C LEU A 121 -12.88 8.44 -25.83
N THR A 122 -11.58 8.73 -25.88
CA THR A 122 -10.56 7.82 -26.40
C THR A 122 -9.84 7.14 -25.23
N LEU A 123 -9.78 5.80 -25.25
CA LEU A 123 -8.97 5.01 -24.33
C LEU A 123 -7.78 4.39 -25.09
N GLU A 124 -6.59 4.88 -24.82
CA GLU A 124 -5.34 4.32 -25.33
C GLU A 124 -4.74 3.39 -24.26
N VAL A 125 -4.42 2.14 -24.61
CA VAL A 125 -3.94 1.15 -23.66
C VAL A 125 -2.48 0.77 -23.95
N LYS A 126 -1.66 0.72 -22.93
CA LYS A 126 -0.24 0.29 -23.00
C LYS A 126 0.05 -0.71 -21.89
N ASP A 127 0.45 -1.91 -22.28
CA ASP A 127 1.02 -2.88 -21.34
C ASP A 127 2.49 -2.51 -21.09
N ILE A 128 2.80 -2.01 -19.89
CA ILE A 128 4.16 -1.57 -19.53
C ILE A 128 4.89 -2.60 -18.67
N ALA A 129 4.16 -3.45 -17.95
CA ALA A 129 4.71 -4.51 -17.11
C ALA A 129 3.69 -5.61 -16.85
N LYS A 130 4.14 -6.72 -16.23
CA LYS A 130 3.31 -7.78 -15.65
C LYS A 130 3.89 -8.11 -14.28
N LEU A 131 3.53 -7.30 -13.29
CA LEU A 131 4.10 -7.35 -11.95
C LEU A 131 3.13 -8.00 -10.96
N ASP A 132 3.69 -8.75 -10.04
CA ASP A 132 3.09 -9.02 -8.75
C ASP A 132 3.50 -7.87 -7.82
N SER A 133 2.54 -7.11 -7.30
CA SER A 133 2.83 -5.93 -6.51
C SER A 133 3.54 -6.23 -5.19
N SER A 134 3.43 -7.47 -4.68
CA SER A 134 4.17 -7.92 -3.50
C SER A 134 5.67 -8.16 -3.77
N ALA A 135 6.04 -8.35 -5.04
CA ALA A 135 7.41 -8.62 -5.48
C ALA A 135 8.08 -7.44 -6.20
N MET A 136 7.40 -6.27 -6.25
CA MET A 136 7.93 -5.08 -6.91
C MET A 136 9.19 -4.55 -6.24
N THR A 137 10.07 -4.03 -7.07
CA THR A 137 11.29 -3.30 -6.70
C THR A 137 11.12 -1.79 -6.89
N LEU A 138 12.07 -1.00 -6.42
CA LEU A 138 12.09 0.44 -6.70
C LEU A 138 12.33 0.73 -8.18
N ASP A 139 13.07 -0.12 -8.91
CA ASP A 139 13.24 0.01 -10.37
C ASP A 139 11.93 -0.21 -11.13
N ASP A 140 11.04 -1.09 -10.63
CA ASP A 140 9.70 -1.26 -11.18
C ASP A 140 8.85 -0.01 -10.96
N THR A 141 8.97 0.60 -9.78
CA THR A 141 8.29 1.86 -9.46
C THR A 141 8.81 3.00 -10.35
N ASP A 142 10.13 3.09 -10.58
CA ASP A 142 10.73 4.07 -11.50
C ASP A 142 10.18 3.89 -12.93
N THR A 143 10.05 2.66 -13.39
CA THR A 143 9.46 2.35 -14.71
C THR A 143 8.03 2.90 -14.83
N ILE A 144 7.22 2.79 -13.78
CA ILE A 144 5.85 3.31 -13.75
C ILE A 144 5.86 4.84 -13.75
N ILE A 145 6.68 5.47 -12.92
CA ILE A 145 6.82 6.94 -12.85
C ILE A 145 7.23 7.51 -14.22
N GLU A 146 8.21 6.91 -14.88
CA GLU A 146 8.67 7.33 -16.20
C GLU A 146 7.56 7.19 -17.26
N ALA A 147 6.83 6.07 -17.25
CA ALA A 147 5.73 5.85 -18.18
C ALA A 147 4.60 6.86 -17.96
N VAL A 148 4.20 7.12 -16.71
CA VAL A 148 3.20 8.14 -16.38
C VAL A 148 3.65 9.52 -16.84
N ASN A 149 4.84 9.96 -16.48
CA ASN A 149 5.34 11.29 -16.84
C ASN A 149 5.46 11.47 -18.34
N LYS A 150 5.84 10.43 -19.08
CA LYS A 150 5.87 10.45 -20.55
C LYS A 150 4.50 10.72 -21.16
N GLU A 151 3.46 10.07 -20.66
CA GLU A 151 2.10 10.28 -21.18
C GLU A 151 1.53 11.64 -20.76
N LEU A 152 1.81 12.12 -19.57
CA LEU A 152 1.37 13.43 -19.09
C LEU A 152 1.99 14.61 -19.88
N GLN A 153 3.15 14.41 -20.51
CA GLN A 153 3.78 15.42 -21.38
C GLN A 153 3.10 15.57 -22.75
N ARG A 154 2.22 14.67 -23.13
CA ARG A 154 1.48 14.73 -24.39
C ARG A 154 0.33 15.72 -24.31
N ASP A 155 0.23 16.64 -25.26
CA ASP A 155 -0.83 17.66 -25.29
C ASP A 155 -2.23 17.07 -25.53
N ASP A 156 -2.29 15.92 -26.22
CA ASP A 156 -3.52 15.22 -26.56
C ASP A 156 -4.07 14.30 -25.45
N VAL A 157 -3.36 14.16 -24.32
CA VAL A 157 -3.77 13.32 -23.19
C VAL A 157 -4.35 14.20 -22.08
N ASP A 158 -5.51 13.84 -21.55
CA ASP A 158 -6.19 14.56 -20.46
C ASP A 158 -5.89 13.96 -19.08
N GLY A 159 -5.57 12.67 -19.01
CA GLY A 159 -5.21 11.99 -17.77
C GLY A 159 -4.67 10.59 -18.00
N VAL A 160 -4.09 10.02 -16.95
CA VAL A 160 -3.49 8.68 -16.98
C VAL A 160 -4.12 7.79 -15.91
N VAL A 161 -4.48 6.56 -16.28
CA VAL A 161 -4.90 5.51 -15.36
C VAL A 161 -3.84 4.43 -15.33
N VAL A 162 -3.44 3.99 -14.14
CA VAL A 162 -2.51 2.87 -13.95
C VAL A 162 -3.26 1.73 -13.29
N THR A 163 -3.36 0.56 -13.93
CA THR A 163 -3.85 -0.64 -13.25
C THR A 163 -2.71 -1.32 -12.51
N HIS A 164 -2.91 -1.64 -11.23
CA HIS A 164 -1.85 -2.03 -10.32
C HIS A 164 -2.34 -3.10 -9.33
N GLY A 165 -1.45 -3.92 -8.82
CA GLY A 165 -1.76 -4.83 -7.71
C GLY A 165 -1.89 -4.05 -6.39
N THR A 166 -2.76 -4.51 -5.49
CA THR A 166 -3.16 -3.74 -4.31
C THR A 166 -2.13 -3.72 -3.18
N ASP A 167 -1.15 -4.63 -3.15
CA ASP A 167 -0.23 -4.79 -2.00
C ASP A 167 0.78 -3.65 -1.84
N SER A 168 1.22 -3.03 -2.95
CA SER A 168 2.13 -1.86 -2.93
C SER A 168 1.57 -0.65 -3.68
N MET A 169 0.24 -0.61 -3.90
CA MET A 169 -0.40 0.49 -4.61
C MET A 169 -0.19 1.84 -3.91
N GLU A 170 -0.26 1.87 -2.59
CA GLU A 170 -0.08 3.09 -1.80
C GLU A 170 1.34 3.67 -1.93
N GLU A 171 2.35 2.80 -2.05
CA GLU A 171 3.75 3.18 -2.26
C GLU A 171 3.96 3.75 -3.66
N THR A 172 3.45 3.06 -4.68
CA THR A 172 3.52 3.54 -6.07
C THR A 172 2.75 4.84 -6.25
N ALA A 173 1.57 4.97 -5.62
CA ALA A 173 0.74 6.17 -5.74
C ALA A 173 1.43 7.43 -5.19
N ILE A 174 2.04 7.35 -4.00
CA ILE A 174 2.76 8.51 -3.43
C ILE A 174 4.05 8.81 -4.21
N ALA A 175 4.72 7.79 -4.76
CA ALA A 175 5.91 8.01 -5.59
C ALA A 175 5.54 8.72 -6.89
N VAL A 176 4.49 8.29 -7.58
CA VAL A 176 3.96 8.97 -8.78
C VAL A 176 3.56 10.41 -8.42
N ASP A 177 2.80 10.63 -7.33
CA ASP A 177 2.39 11.98 -6.90
C ASP A 177 3.59 12.89 -6.64
N THR A 178 4.66 12.35 -6.05
CA THR A 178 5.88 13.12 -5.71
C THR A 178 6.63 13.60 -6.96
N PHE A 179 6.64 12.81 -8.03
CA PHE A 179 7.40 13.10 -9.26
C PHE A 179 6.54 13.57 -10.44
N GLN A 180 5.22 13.69 -10.27
CA GLN A 180 4.30 14.14 -11.31
C GLN A 180 4.37 15.67 -11.47
N ASP A 181 5.07 16.16 -12.49
CA ASP A 181 5.14 17.59 -12.84
C ASP A 181 4.13 17.93 -13.95
N SER A 182 2.83 17.80 -13.61
CA SER A 182 1.71 18.09 -14.50
C SER A 182 0.46 18.43 -13.69
N ASP A 183 -0.45 19.22 -14.27
CA ASP A 183 -1.78 19.47 -13.70
C ASP A 183 -2.81 18.40 -14.10
N LYS A 184 -2.47 17.49 -15.03
CA LYS A 184 -3.33 16.40 -15.46
C LYS A 184 -3.43 15.33 -14.37
N PRO A 185 -4.65 14.84 -14.03
CA PRO A 185 -4.80 13.87 -12.95
C PRO A 185 -4.24 12.49 -13.33
N VAL A 186 -3.78 11.76 -12.31
CA VAL A 186 -3.42 10.34 -12.42
C VAL A 186 -4.28 9.54 -11.45
N ALA A 187 -4.76 8.37 -11.87
CA ALA A 187 -5.47 7.43 -11.01
C ALA A 187 -4.80 6.07 -11.03
N LEU A 188 -4.42 5.55 -9.87
CA LEU A 188 -4.09 4.14 -9.70
C LEU A 188 -5.35 3.39 -9.31
N THR A 189 -5.56 2.22 -9.90
CA THR A 189 -6.69 1.34 -9.60
C THR A 189 -6.29 -0.12 -9.72
N GLY A 190 -7.13 -1.00 -9.19
CA GLY A 190 -6.89 -2.44 -9.19
C GLY A 190 -8.17 -3.21 -8.94
N ALA A 191 -8.05 -4.43 -8.41
CA ALA A 191 -9.17 -5.25 -8.00
C ALA A 191 -8.79 -6.13 -6.81
N MET A 192 -9.75 -6.43 -5.95
CA MET A 192 -9.64 -7.46 -4.93
C MET A 192 -10.02 -8.84 -5.48
N ARG A 193 -10.92 -8.89 -6.46
CA ARG A 193 -11.38 -10.10 -7.13
C ARG A 193 -10.75 -10.24 -8.52
N PRO A 194 -10.30 -11.45 -8.92
CA PRO A 194 -9.69 -11.66 -10.23
C PRO A 194 -10.66 -11.39 -11.40
N PHE A 195 -10.09 -11.21 -12.59
CA PHE A 195 -10.84 -10.88 -13.79
C PHE A 195 -11.90 -11.93 -14.18
N ASP A 196 -11.67 -13.19 -13.85
CA ASP A 196 -12.57 -14.33 -14.12
C ASP A 196 -13.48 -14.69 -12.92
N ASP A 197 -13.51 -13.85 -11.88
CA ASP A 197 -14.49 -13.98 -10.79
C ASP A 197 -15.90 -13.78 -11.33
N PRO A 198 -16.93 -14.49 -10.81
CA PRO A 198 -18.32 -14.25 -11.21
C PRO A 198 -18.82 -12.82 -10.99
N ASP A 199 -18.21 -12.08 -10.06
CA ASP A 199 -18.52 -10.70 -9.72
C ASP A 199 -17.24 -9.87 -9.54
N PRO A 200 -16.49 -9.60 -10.64
CA PRO A 200 -15.19 -8.92 -10.57
C PRO A 200 -15.38 -7.42 -10.32
N ASP A 201 -14.65 -6.85 -9.35
CA ASP A 201 -14.71 -5.42 -9.03
C ASP A 201 -13.85 -4.53 -9.96
N GLY A 202 -12.95 -5.14 -10.72
CA GLY A 202 -12.02 -4.42 -11.59
C GLY A 202 -12.66 -3.52 -12.64
N PRO A 203 -13.69 -3.94 -13.38
CA PRO A 203 -14.34 -3.10 -14.40
C PRO A 203 -14.97 -1.82 -13.83
N GLU A 204 -15.61 -1.89 -12.67
CA GLU A 204 -16.21 -0.73 -12.01
C GLU A 204 -15.15 0.23 -11.49
N ASN A 205 -14.10 -0.30 -10.86
CA ASN A 205 -12.96 0.46 -10.39
C ASN A 205 -12.26 1.20 -11.55
N LEU A 206 -12.04 0.50 -12.68
CA LEU A 206 -11.44 1.10 -13.87
C LEU A 206 -12.33 2.17 -14.49
N ALA A 207 -13.65 1.95 -14.54
CA ALA A 207 -14.60 2.95 -15.03
C ALA A 207 -14.57 4.22 -14.16
N LEU A 208 -14.55 4.09 -12.85
CA LEU A 208 -14.45 5.23 -11.93
C LEU A 208 -13.10 5.94 -12.08
N ALA A 209 -11.99 5.20 -12.24
CA ALA A 209 -10.67 5.79 -12.48
C ALA A 209 -10.65 6.64 -13.76
N VAL A 210 -11.24 6.16 -14.85
CA VAL A 210 -11.39 6.93 -16.11
C VAL A 210 -12.21 8.20 -15.88
N LYS A 211 -13.34 8.13 -15.17
CA LYS A 211 -14.14 9.32 -14.82
C LYS A 211 -13.34 10.31 -13.97
N THR A 212 -12.55 9.80 -13.02
CA THR A 212 -11.74 10.63 -12.12
C THR A 212 -10.71 11.46 -12.89
N VAL A 213 -10.01 10.85 -13.85
CA VAL A 213 -8.96 11.55 -14.60
C VAL A 213 -9.50 12.46 -15.71
N THR A 214 -10.76 12.30 -16.10
CA THR A 214 -11.44 13.18 -17.06
C THR A 214 -12.24 14.30 -16.40
N ASP A 215 -12.44 14.27 -15.08
CA ASP A 215 -13.13 15.33 -14.36
C ASP A 215 -12.24 16.58 -14.24
N PRO A 216 -12.66 17.72 -14.84
CA PRO A 216 -11.89 18.96 -14.76
C PRO A 216 -11.63 19.46 -13.34
N SER A 217 -12.47 19.08 -12.37
CA SER A 217 -12.31 19.46 -10.96
C SER A 217 -11.09 18.78 -10.30
N ASN A 218 -10.54 17.73 -10.91
CA ASN A 218 -9.36 17.03 -10.45
C ASN A 218 -8.03 17.55 -11.03
N LYS A 219 -8.08 18.53 -11.94
CA LYS A 219 -6.86 19.16 -12.44
C LYS A 219 -6.05 19.82 -11.33
N GLY A 220 -4.74 19.61 -11.34
CA GLY A 220 -3.81 20.13 -10.33
C GLY A 220 -3.85 19.41 -8.98
N ARG A 221 -4.72 18.40 -8.82
CA ARG A 221 -4.84 17.66 -7.55
C ARG A 221 -3.90 16.47 -7.41
N GLY A 222 -3.13 16.15 -8.45
CA GLY A 222 -2.11 15.09 -8.43
C GLY A 222 -2.66 13.70 -8.69
N THR A 223 -2.19 12.75 -7.89
CA THR A 223 -2.46 11.33 -8.04
C THR A 223 -3.50 10.86 -7.03
N PHE A 224 -4.35 9.91 -7.47
CA PHE A 224 -5.40 9.29 -6.67
C PHE A 224 -5.25 7.77 -6.66
N ILE A 225 -5.70 7.12 -5.58
CA ILE A 225 -6.13 5.72 -5.59
C ILE A 225 -7.64 5.73 -5.77
N VAL A 226 -8.12 5.00 -6.79
CA VAL A 226 -9.55 4.88 -7.09
C VAL A 226 -9.96 3.43 -6.89
N PHE A 227 -10.80 3.18 -5.88
CA PHE A 227 -11.14 1.84 -5.47
C PHE A 227 -12.55 1.81 -4.85
N ALA A 228 -13.35 0.80 -5.18
CA ALA A 228 -14.77 0.76 -4.89
C ALA A 228 -15.43 2.08 -5.36
N ASP A 229 -16.22 2.74 -4.54
CA ASP A 229 -16.84 4.03 -4.88
C ASP A 229 -16.01 5.25 -4.43
N HIS A 230 -14.73 5.04 -4.08
CA HIS A 230 -13.89 6.07 -3.48
C HIS A 230 -12.81 6.60 -4.41
N VAL A 231 -12.64 7.92 -4.38
CA VAL A 231 -11.54 8.66 -5.02
C VAL A 231 -10.66 9.21 -3.91
N ILE A 232 -9.54 8.56 -3.66
CA ILE A 232 -8.69 8.77 -2.50
C ILE A 232 -7.41 9.48 -2.94
N PRO A 233 -7.06 10.67 -2.42
CA PRO A 233 -5.76 11.28 -2.70
C PRO A 233 -4.62 10.33 -2.34
N ALA A 234 -3.61 10.23 -3.20
CA ALA A 234 -2.48 9.33 -2.98
C ALA A 234 -1.78 9.57 -1.64
N ARG A 235 -1.61 10.84 -1.28
CA ARG A 235 -0.97 11.24 -0.03
C ARG A 235 -1.85 10.90 1.18
N GLY A 236 -1.32 10.05 2.07
CA GLY A 236 -2.04 9.53 3.25
C GLY A 236 -2.96 8.34 2.97
N ALA A 237 -3.02 7.86 1.71
CA ALA A 237 -3.74 6.63 1.40
C ALA A 237 -3.00 5.40 1.95
N PHE A 238 -3.75 4.38 2.36
CA PHE A 238 -3.21 3.10 2.81
C PHE A 238 -4.21 1.97 2.58
N LYS A 239 -3.71 0.74 2.43
CA LYS A 239 -4.53 -0.46 2.34
C LYS A 239 -5.07 -0.78 3.72
N SER A 240 -6.37 -0.60 3.93
CA SER A 240 -7.07 -0.73 5.21
C SER A 240 -7.66 -2.11 5.46
N ASP A 241 -7.86 -2.90 4.38
CA ASP A 241 -8.38 -4.26 4.46
C ASP A 241 -7.65 -5.18 3.48
N THR A 242 -7.55 -6.45 3.84
CA THR A 242 -6.82 -7.45 3.04
C THR A 242 -7.67 -8.05 1.93
N THR A 243 -8.98 -8.04 2.03
CA THR A 243 -9.93 -8.79 1.20
C THR A 243 -11.16 -8.02 0.75
N GLU A 244 -11.60 -7.03 1.55
CA GLU A 244 -12.81 -6.28 1.23
C GLU A 244 -12.63 -5.42 -0.02
N ALA A 245 -13.70 -5.28 -0.81
CA ALA A 245 -13.68 -4.46 -2.01
C ALA A 245 -13.37 -2.98 -1.70
N ASP A 246 -13.81 -2.48 -0.53
CA ASP A 246 -13.49 -1.15 0.01
C ASP A 246 -12.20 -1.18 0.84
N GLY A 247 -11.13 -1.71 0.26
CA GLY A 247 -9.88 -2.03 0.95
C GLY A 247 -8.88 -0.89 1.08
N PHE A 248 -9.24 0.37 0.75
CA PHE A 248 -8.35 1.52 0.88
C PHE A 248 -8.99 2.66 1.67
N ALA A 249 -8.21 3.30 2.52
CA ALA A 249 -8.60 4.45 3.32
C ALA A 249 -7.57 5.58 3.20
N ASN A 250 -7.87 6.74 3.79
CA ASN A 250 -6.96 7.88 3.82
C ASN A 250 -6.90 8.50 5.22
N ASN A 251 -5.70 8.80 5.67
CA ASN A 251 -5.46 9.37 7.00
C ASN A 251 -5.72 10.88 7.11
N ASN A 252 -5.83 11.57 6.00
CA ASN A 252 -6.11 13.01 5.99
C ASN A 252 -7.60 13.33 6.24
N GLY A 253 -8.44 12.29 6.39
CA GLY A 253 -9.86 12.43 6.59
C GLY A 253 -10.52 13.16 5.40
N LYS A 254 -11.31 14.22 5.71
CA LYS A 254 -11.97 15.04 4.69
C LYS A 254 -11.09 16.17 4.13
N LYS A 255 -9.90 16.38 4.67
CA LYS A 255 -8.98 17.39 4.17
C LYS A 255 -8.30 16.89 2.91
N GLN A 256 -8.33 17.71 1.86
CA GLN A 256 -7.45 17.49 0.71
C GLN A 256 -6.03 17.81 1.16
N PRO A 257 -5.07 16.87 1.08
CA PRO A 257 -3.69 17.18 1.42
C PRO A 257 -3.15 18.24 0.47
N GLN A 258 -2.37 19.17 0.99
CA GLN A 258 -1.69 20.15 0.16
C GLN A 258 -0.58 19.44 -0.60
N ARG A 259 -0.68 19.40 -1.92
CA ARG A 259 0.33 18.78 -2.77
C ARG A 259 1.59 19.67 -2.80
N PRO A 260 2.78 19.19 -2.39
CA PRO A 260 4.02 19.92 -2.56
C PRO A 260 4.37 20.07 -4.05
N LYS A 261 5.28 20.99 -4.36
CA LYS A 261 5.83 21.07 -5.72
C LYS A 261 6.47 19.73 -6.10
N ALA A 262 6.16 19.24 -7.30
CA ALA A 262 6.74 18.02 -7.81
C ALA A 262 8.28 18.10 -7.85
N LEU A 263 8.92 17.02 -7.47
CA LEU A 263 10.35 16.84 -7.60
C LEU A 263 10.70 16.41 -9.03
N LYS A 264 11.90 16.76 -9.46
CA LYS A 264 12.42 16.20 -10.70
C LYS A 264 12.78 14.73 -10.46
N HIS A 265 12.18 13.82 -11.20
CA HIS A 265 12.41 12.39 -11.06
C HIS A 265 13.91 12.06 -11.13
N GLN A 266 14.38 11.30 -10.14
CA GLN A 266 15.66 10.64 -10.07
C GLN A 266 15.40 9.17 -9.71
N PRO A 267 16.15 8.22 -10.29
CA PRO A 267 15.94 6.79 -10.03
C PRO A 267 16.01 6.46 -8.54
N LEU A 268 14.99 5.76 -8.04
CA LEU A 268 14.90 5.30 -6.65
C LEU A 268 15.67 3.99 -6.44
N GLY A 269 15.91 3.22 -7.51
CA GLY A 269 16.37 1.83 -7.48
C GLY A 269 17.67 1.56 -6.71
N ASN A 270 18.54 2.57 -6.56
CA ASN A 270 19.79 2.41 -5.81
C ASN A 270 19.70 2.88 -4.35
N THR A 271 18.56 3.41 -3.92
CA THR A 271 18.41 3.99 -2.58
C THR A 271 17.85 2.96 -1.61
N ARG A 272 18.55 2.77 -0.50
CA ARG A 272 18.08 1.88 0.56
C ARG A 272 17.52 2.66 1.74
N VAL A 273 16.22 2.51 1.96
CA VAL A 273 15.51 2.99 3.14
C VAL A 273 14.84 1.80 3.80
N ASP A 274 15.19 1.51 5.04
CA ASP A 274 14.65 0.37 5.78
C ASP A 274 13.53 0.82 6.75
N ILE A 275 12.47 0.02 6.85
CA ILE A 275 11.40 0.18 7.83
C ILE A 275 11.72 -0.69 9.04
N ILE A 276 11.69 -0.09 10.24
CA ILE A 276 11.98 -0.78 11.51
C ILE A 276 10.77 -0.65 12.42
N ALA A 277 10.08 -1.76 12.67
CA ALA A 277 8.95 -1.80 13.58
C ALA A 277 9.39 -1.69 15.03
N ALA A 278 8.79 -0.77 15.78
CA ALA A 278 8.92 -0.67 17.22
C ALA A 278 7.83 -1.48 17.94
N TYR A 279 8.25 -2.25 18.93
CA TYR A 279 7.38 -3.05 19.78
C TYR A 279 8.01 -3.18 21.18
N PRO A 280 7.25 -3.60 22.23
CA PRO A 280 7.83 -3.84 23.56
C PRO A 280 8.98 -4.84 23.49
N GLY A 281 10.18 -4.42 23.93
CA GLY A 281 11.39 -5.24 23.85
C GLY A 281 12.06 -5.29 22.48
N ALA A 282 11.75 -4.40 21.55
CA ALA A 282 12.43 -4.31 20.26
C ALA A 282 13.95 -4.09 20.47
N PRO A 283 14.81 -4.90 19.83
CA PRO A 283 16.26 -4.76 19.98
C PRO A 283 16.75 -3.40 19.47
N ALA A 284 17.58 -2.73 20.26
CA ALA A 284 18.14 -1.42 19.90
C ALA A 284 19.08 -1.47 18.68
N ASP A 285 19.70 -2.62 18.42
CA ASP A 285 20.68 -2.82 17.34
C ASP A 285 20.06 -2.97 15.95
N LEU A 286 18.72 -3.02 15.80
CA LEU A 286 18.05 -3.11 14.50
C LEU A 286 18.42 -1.93 13.59
N ILE A 287 18.41 -0.71 14.12
CA ILE A 287 18.79 0.50 13.36
C ILE A 287 20.27 0.43 12.97
N GLN A 288 21.16 0.06 13.90
CA GLN A 288 22.60 -0.02 13.61
C GLN A 288 22.89 -1.07 12.54
N ARG A 289 22.26 -2.25 12.60
CA ARG A 289 22.42 -3.30 11.58
C ARG A 289 21.96 -2.85 10.20
N SER A 290 20.86 -2.07 10.13
CA SER A 290 20.38 -1.48 8.89
C SER A 290 21.43 -0.52 8.30
N LEU A 291 21.96 0.39 9.12
CA LEU A 291 23.01 1.33 8.69
C LEU A 291 24.29 0.61 8.25
N ASP A 292 24.73 -0.40 9.01
CA ASP A 292 25.92 -1.21 8.68
C ASP A 292 25.73 -2.01 7.37
N SER A 293 24.48 -2.26 7.00
CA SER A 293 24.08 -2.90 5.74
C SER A 293 23.88 -1.91 4.59
N GLY A 294 24.14 -0.61 4.79
CA GLY A 294 24.10 0.41 3.77
C GLY A 294 22.78 1.15 3.62
N ALA A 295 21.91 1.17 4.66
CA ALA A 295 20.73 2.03 4.62
C ALA A 295 21.13 3.51 4.65
N GLU A 296 20.55 4.29 3.74
CA GLU A 296 20.74 5.72 3.58
C GLU A 296 19.67 6.54 4.29
N GLY A 297 18.61 5.87 4.73
CA GLY A 297 17.52 6.43 5.53
C GLY A 297 16.82 5.36 6.34
N ILE A 298 16.18 5.77 7.44
CA ILE A 298 15.44 4.87 8.34
C ILE A 298 14.03 5.41 8.54
N VAL A 299 13.04 4.54 8.42
CA VAL A 299 11.67 4.79 8.86
C VAL A 299 11.40 3.92 10.08
N ILE A 300 11.00 4.52 11.18
CA ILE A 300 10.65 3.79 12.41
C ILE A 300 9.13 3.76 12.52
N GLU A 301 8.56 2.57 12.46
CA GLU A 301 7.14 2.35 12.71
C GLU A 301 6.88 2.30 14.22
N GLY A 302 6.55 3.45 14.80
CA GLY A 302 6.34 3.63 16.23
C GLY A 302 5.02 3.08 16.76
N MET A 303 4.78 3.28 18.03
CA MET A 303 3.56 2.89 18.77
C MET A 303 2.75 4.15 19.15
N GLY A 304 1.42 4.03 19.19
CA GLY A 304 0.55 5.15 19.55
C GLY A 304 0.78 6.36 18.64
N ALA A 305 0.96 7.55 19.21
CA ALA A 305 1.19 8.79 18.45
C ALA A 305 2.66 8.96 17.97
N GLY A 306 3.43 7.88 17.87
CA GLY A 306 4.83 7.90 17.44
C GLY A 306 5.81 7.80 18.61
N ASN A 307 5.65 6.77 19.46
CA ASN A 307 6.57 6.49 20.57
C ASN A 307 7.34 5.20 20.30
N ILE A 308 8.55 5.10 20.85
CA ILE A 308 9.40 3.90 20.77
C ILE A 308 10.04 3.58 22.12
N GLY A 309 10.62 2.40 22.26
CA GLY A 309 11.35 2.02 23.49
C GLY A 309 12.62 2.85 23.70
N ASP A 310 12.99 3.08 24.96
CA ASP A 310 14.12 3.95 25.35
C ASP A 310 15.45 3.54 24.73
N GLU A 311 15.74 2.23 24.67
CA GLU A 311 16.99 1.74 24.07
C GLU A 311 17.02 1.98 22.55
N LEU A 312 15.91 1.71 21.86
CA LEU A 312 15.78 1.98 20.43
C LEU A 312 15.89 3.49 20.15
N ALA A 313 15.33 4.33 21.02
CA ALA A 313 15.38 5.79 20.90
C ALA A 313 16.80 6.36 20.99
N GLN A 314 17.67 5.76 21.83
CA GLN A 314 19.07 6.19 21.91
C GLN A 314 19.80 5.97 20.57
N VAL A 315 19.55 4.81 19.93
CA VAL A 315 20.15 4.51 18.62
C VAL A 315 19.53 5.35 17.51
N ALA A 316 18.20 5.58 17.53
CA ALA A 316 17.52 6.46 16.57
C ALA A 316 18.07 7.90 16.59
N LYS A 317 18.25 8.48 17.78
CA LYS A 317 18.86 9.82 17.94
C LYS A 317 20.31 9.89 17.48
N ALA A 318 21.06 8.79 17.63
CA ALA A 318 22.43 8.71 17.10
C ALA A 318 22.44 8.56 15.57
N ALA A 319 21.48 7.83 15.01
CA ALA A 319 21.30 7.63 13.59
C ALA A 319 20.86 8.94 12.89
N ALA A 320 19.96 9.72 13.48
CA ALA A 320 19.49 11.00 12.94
C ALA A 320 20.59 12.06 12.70
N LYS A 321 21.76 11.88 13.35
CA LYS A 321 22.95 12.70 13.10
C LYS A 321 23.75 12.29 11.86
N LYS A 322 23.41 11.16 11.24
CA LYS A 322 24.19 10.57 10.14
C LYS A 322 23.35 10.43 8.86
N VAL A 323 22.09 10.01 9.02
CA VAL A 323 21.13 9.81 7.93
C VAL A 323 19.77 10.35 8.37
N PRO A 324 18.88 10.72 7.45
CA PRO A 324 17.53 11.11 7.82
C PRO A 324 16.79 9.92 8.45
N VAL A 325 16.12 10.18 9.57
CA VAL A 325 15.30 9.20 10.31
C VAL A 325 13.88 9.76 10.42
N VAL A 326 12.91 9.01 9.95
CA VAL A 326 11.49 9.37 10.00
C VAL A 326 10.76 8.49 11.01
N LEU A 327 9.96 9.11 11.86
CA LEU A 327 9.09 8.45 12.80
C LEU A 327 7.66 8.42 12.29
N THR A 328 7.09 7.25 12.14
CA THR A 328 5.69 7.00 11.81
C THR A 328 5.02 6.18 12.92
N THR A 329 3.85 5.64 12.68
CA THR A 329 3.13 4.79 13.64
C THR A 329 2.45 3.62 12.95
N ARG A 330 2.34 2.49 13.67
CA ARG A 330 1.56 1.33 13.27
C ARG A 330 0.04 1.48 13.49
N VAL A 331 -0.39 2.61 14.05
CA VAL A 331 -1.82 2.90 14.26
C VAL A 331 -2.41 3.41 12.96
N ASP A 332 -3.48 2.82 12.49
CA ASP A 332 -4.04 3.08 11.16
C ASP A 332 -4.52 4.52 10.98
N HIS A 333 -5.04 5.16 12.02
CA HIS A 333 -5.62 6.50 11.94
C HIS A 333 -4.98 7.49 12.91
N GLY A 334 -4.93 8.75 12.52
CA GLY A 334 -4.39 9.87 13.27
C GLY A 334 -2.94 10.22 12.89
N PRO A 335 -2.50 11.44 13.18
CA PRO A 335 -1.15 11.90 12.88
C PRO A 335 -0.12 11.37 13.89
N VAL A 336 1.14 11.39 13.49
CA VAL A 336 2.28 11.27 14.40
C VAL A 336 2.51 12.62 15.06
N GLU A 337 2.34 12.67 16.38
CA GLU A 337 2.42 13.93 17.15
C GLU A 337 3.51 13.85 18.23
N GLY A 338 4.36 14.85 18.27
CA GLY A 338 5.44 14.98 19.26
C GLY A 338 4.94 15.46 20.63
N ILE A 339 3.97 14.76 21.24
CA ILE A 339 3.34 15.17 22.51
C ILE A 339 3.92 14.52 23.75
N TYR A 340 4.59 13.38 23.59
CA TYR A 340 5.15 12.64 24.74
C TYR A 340 6.62 12.96 24.93
N GLY A 341 6.99 13.28 26.19
CA GLY A 341 8.36 13.37 26.67
C GLY A 341 8.93 12.00 27.04
N GLY A 342 10.08 11.97 27.69
CA GLY A 342 10.81 10.74 28.00
C GLY A 342 11.75 10.34 26.87
N ALA A 343 12.59 9.33 27.07
CA ALA A 343 13.68 9.01 26.13
C ALA A 343 13.18 8.61 24.75
N GLY A 344 12.07 7.87 24.68
CA GLY A 344 11.46 7.34 23.46
C GLY A 344 10.18 8.07 23.05
N GLY A 345 9.84 9.19 23.68
CA GLY A 345 8.68 10.00 23.35
C GLY A 345 8.90 10.84 22.08
N GLY A 346 7.84 11.03 21.29
CA GLY A 346 7.91 11.73 20.01
C GLY A 346 8.50 13.15 20.10
N ALA A 347 8.19 13.93 21.16
CA ALA A 347 8.78 15.27 21.36
C ALA A 347 10.31 15.19 21.51
N THR A 348 10.80 14.26 22.35
CA THR A 348 12.26 14.08 22.56
C THR A 348 12.99 13.58 21.33
N LEU A 349 12.31 12.79 20.48
CA LEU A 349 12.85 12.33 19.21
C LEU A 349 12.93 13.49 18.20
N ALA A 350 11.89 14.31 18.10
CA ALA A 350 11.86 15.51 17.26
C ALA A 350 12.98 16.50 17.63
N ASP A 351 13.17 16.80 18.94
CA ASP A 351 14.28 17.62 19.44
C ASP A 351 15.67 17.08 19.03
N ALA A 352 15.77 15.81 18.74
CA ALA A 352 17.01 15.15 18.30
C ALA A 352 17.14 15.06 16.77
N GLY A 353 16.23 15.64 16.00
CA GLY A 353 16.25 15.65 14.54
C GLY A 353 15.59 14.43 13.89
N VAL A 354 14.75 13.70 14.61
CA VAL A 354 13.89 12.65 14.01
C VAL A 354 12.65 13.30 13.43
N ILE A 355 12.39 13.09 12.14
CA ILE A 355 11.34 13.74 11.37
C ILE A 355 9.99 13.05 11.62
N SER A 356 8.92 13.80 11.88
CA SER A 356 7.57 13.25 11.93
C SER A 356 7.06 12.93 10.52
N SER A 357 6.41 11.78 10.34
CA SER A 357 5.73 11.44 9.09
C SER A 357 4.36 12.11 8.92
N GLY A 358 3.89 12.85 9.94
CA GLY A 358 2.53 13.40 9.93
C GLY A 358 1.48 12.31 9.81
N THR A 359 0.68 12.35 8.75
CA THR A 359 -0.37 11.36 8.46
C THR A 359 0.11 10.16 7.65
N LEU A 360 1.37 10.14 7.17
CA LEU A 360 1.88 9.05 6.34
C LEU A 360 2.21 7.81 7.19
N ARG A 361 1.87 6.63 6.68
CA ARG A 361 2.27 5.34 7.25
C ARG A 361 3.62 4.90 6.70
N ALA A 362 4.21 3.88 7.32
CA ALA A 362 5.58 3.47 7.05
C ALA A 362 5.87 3.19 5.56
N PRO A 363 5.00 2.53 4.78
CA PRO A 363 5.23 2.32 3.35
C PRO A 363 5.36 3.64 2.58
N GLN A 364 4.43 4.57 2.76
CA GLN A 364 4.46 5.87 2.09
C GLN A 364 5.62 6.76 2.58
N ALA A 365 5.88 6.76 3.88
CA ALA A 365 7.00 7.51 4.46
C ALA A 365 8.35 7.02 3.90
N ARG A 366 8.51 5.71 3.68
CA ARG A 366 9.68 5.12 3.04
C ARG A 366 9.89 5.63 1.62
N MET A 367 8.84 5.67 0.81
CA MET A 367 8.92 6.14 -0.59
C MET A 367 9.26 7.63 -0.65
N LEU A 368 8.64 8.43 0.21
CA LEU A 368 8.91 9.87 0.27
C LEU A 368 10.34 10.17 0.76
N LEU A 369 10.84 9.40 1.73
CA LEU A 369 12.22 9.51 2.20
C LEU A 369 13.24 9.09 1.12
N ALA A 370 12.96 8.03 0.38
CA ALA A 370 13.79 7.63 -0.75
C ALA A 370 13.84 8.73 -1.82
N ALA A 371 12.70 9.36 -2.14
CA ALA A 371 12.65 10.49 -3.05
C ALA A 371 13.45 11.70 -2.54
N ALA A 372 13.41 12.01 -1.25
CA ALA A 372 14.22 13.06 -0.64
C ALA A 372 15.72 12.80 -0.83
N ILE A 373 16.17 11.58 -0.53
CA ILE A 373 17.58 11.19 -0.61
C ILE A 373 18.09 11.26 -2.06
N THR A 374 17.36 10.65 -3.01
CA THR A 374 17.82 10.60 -4.41
C THR A 374 17.86 11.96 -5.08
N THR A 375 16.95 12.86 -4.70
CA THR A 375 16.91 14.22 -5.27
C THR A 375 17.78 15.23 -4.53
N GLY A 376 18.28 14.87 -3.34
CA GLY A 376 18.99 15.81 -2.46
C GLY A 376 18.09 16.89 -1.86
N THR A 377 16.77 16.63 -1.83
CA THR A 377 15.78 17.52 -1.21
C THR A 377 15.80 17.32 0.30
N ASP A 378 15.60 18.39 1.06
CA ASP A 378 15.47 18.28 2.52
C ASP A 378 14.23 17.44 2.87
N ALA A 379 14.43 16.39 3.66
CA ALA A 379 13.34 15.50 4.05
C ALA A 379 12.31 16.22 4.92
N GLU A 380 12.73 17.11 5.84
CA GLU A 380 11.79 17.89 6.66
C GLU A 380 10.83 18.71 5.80
N ASP A 381 11.32 19.37 4.74
CA ASP A 381 10.48 20.14 3.82
C ASP A 381 9.41 19.27 3.14
N LEU A 382 9.75 18.03 2.74
CA LEU A 382 8.79 17.13 2.10
C LEU A 382 7.75 16.58 3.08
N PHE A 383 8.15 16.30 4.32
CA PHE A 383 7.25 15.78 5.34
C PHE A 383 6.39 16.87 5.99
N ALA A 384 6.81 18.13 6.00
CA ALA A 384 6.00 19.26 6.48
C ALA A 384 4.66 19.41 5.73
N HIS A 385 4.54 18.90 4.52
CA HIS A 385 3.30 18.87 3.73
C HIS A 385 2.47 17.60 3.93
N ALA A 386 2.82 16.75 4.89
CA ALA A 386 2.11 15.51 5.21
C ALA A 386 1.13 15.68 6.39
N GLU A 387 0.86 16.93 6.84
CA GLU A 387 -0.07 17.28 7.93
C GLU A 387 -1.48 17.62 7.42
#